data_badff66a17dfd3d9af994cd8c3e64d92
#
_entry.id   badff66a17dfd3d9af994cd8c3e64d92
#
_cell.length_a   1.000
_cell.length_b   1.000
_cell.length_c   1.000
_cell.angle_alpha   90.00
_cell.angle_beta   90.00
_cell.angle_gamma   90.00
#
_symmetry.space_group_name_H-M   'P 1'
#
loop_
_entity.id
_entity.type
_entity.pdbx_description
1 polymer ?
#
loop_
_entity_poly.entity_id
_entity_poly.type
_entity_poly.pdbx_seq_one_letter_code
_entity_poly.pdbx_strand_id
1 'polypeptide(L)'
;MVVVMESGDVKAPFRGGSNEAGRSDYGATFYKVLLNDLIPMVDRTFRTLSDRDHRAMAGLSWGGHQTFDVVFTHLDLFSYAGAFSGAIFGLDVNQTYGGIFSRPAEVNSRLHYLFLGCGSEEDMGTGRLVADLRRAGVRVDSYVSVGTHHEWLTWRRCLRAFVPHLFKR
;
A
#
# COMPACT_ATOMS: atom_id res chain seq x y z
N MET A 1 1.10 -3.25 -19.52
CA MET A 1 1.02 -2.59 -18.20
C MET A 1 1.78 -1.27 -18.27
N VAL A 2 1.23 -0.18 -17.79
CA VAL A 2 1.93 1.09 -17.55
C VAL A 2 2.41 1.08 -16.08
N VAL A 3 3.64 1.48 -15.83
CA VAL A 3 4.18 1.64 -14.47
C VAL A 3 4.47 3.11 -14.25
N VAL A 4 3.88 3.68 -13.22
CA VAL A 4 4.12 5.06 -12.80
C VAL A 4 4.89 5.00 -11.49
N MET A 5 6.04 5.66 -11.44
CA MET A 5 6.90 5.70 -10.25
C MET A 5 6.97 7.14 -9.75
N GLU A 6 6.67 7.29 -8.49
CA GLU A 6 6.70 8.56 -7.77
C GLU A 6 7.47 8.33 -6.45
N SER A 7 8.23 9.32 -5.99
CA SER A 7 9.08 9.17 -4.81
C SER A 7 8.30 9.15 -3.49
N GLY A 8 7.05 9.58 -3.51
CA GLY A 8 6.25 9.79 -2.30
C GLY A 8 6.65 11.05 -1.52
N ASP A 9 7.68 11.76 -1.97
CA ASP A 9 8.19 12.97 -1.33
C ASP A 9 7.51 14.21 -1.91
N VAL A 10 6.30 14.47 -1.46
CA VAL A 10 5.58 15.69 -1.83
C VAL A 10 5.91 16.78 -0.82
N LYS A 11 6.68 17.76 -1.26
CA LYS A 11 6.99 18.95 -0.45
C LYS A 11 5.73 19.79 -0.28
N ALA A 12 4.98 19.57 0.79
CA ALA A 12 4.01 20.55 1.24
C ALA A 12 4.77 21.80 1.68
N PRO A 13 4.32 23.01 1.37
CA PRO A 13 4.85 24.20 2.00
C PRO A 13 4.65 24.02 3.52
N PHE A 14 5.75 23.99 4.25
CA PHE A 14 5.76 23.86 5.71
C PHE A 14 4.99 25.04 6.32
N ARG A 15 3.73 24.88 6.57
CA ARG A 15 2.99 25.73 7.49
C ARG A 15 3.22 25.15 8.88
N GLY A 16 4.15 25.76 9.60
CA GLY A 16 4.46 25.40 10.97
C GLY A 16 3.21 25.44 11.82
N GLY A 17 2.71 24.29 12.15
CA GLY A 17 1.61 24.02 13.04
C GLY A 17 1.70 22.55 13.42
N SER A 18 2.15 22.27 14.65
CA SER A 18 2.00 20.95 15.26
C SER A 18 0.52 20.66 15.40
N ASN A 19 -0.06 19.90 14.48
CA ASN A 19 -1.39 19.32 14.70
C ASN A 19 -1.25 18.28 15.81
N GLU A 20 -2.15 18.31 16.78
CA GLU A 20 -2.19 17.52 18.02
C GLU A 20 -2.22 15.98 17.83
N ALA A 21 -1.88 15.46 16.68
CA ALA A 21 -1.87 14.04 16.40
C ALA A 21 -0.52 13.47 15.94
N GLY A 22 0.60 14.24 15.96
CA GLY A 22 1.92 13.69 15.62
C GLY A 22 2.03 13.05 14.20
N ARG A 23 1.04 13.21 13.36
CA ARG A 23 1.04 12.75 11.97
C ARG A 23 1.63 13.86 11.10
N SER A 24 2.77 13.58 10.51
CA SER A 24 3.32 14.46 9.49
C SER A 24 2.30 14.60 8.36
N ASP A 25 2.07 15.83 7.89
CA ASP A 25 1.13 16.16 6.81
C ASP A 25 1.56 15.61 5.42
N TYR A 26 2.69 14.90 5.38
CA TYR A 26 3.24 14.28 4.18
C TYR A 26 2.29 13.27 3.51
N GLY A 27 1.56 12.48 4.30
CA GLY A 27 0.61 11.52 3.76
C GLY A 27 -0.59 12.19 3.08
N ALA A 28 -1.17 13.20 3.72
CA ALA A 28 -2.34 13.91 3.20
C ALA A 28 -2.06 14.66 1.89
N THR A 29 -0.85 15.21 1.72
CA THR A 29 -0.45 15.91 0.50
C THR A 29 -0.17 14.94 -0.65
N PHE A 30 0.58 13.86 -0.40
CA PHE A 30 0.82 12.81 -1.38
C PHE A 30 -0.48 12.25 -1.94
N TYR A 31 -1.40 11.94 -1.07
CA TYR A 31 -2.72 11.43 -1.39
C TYR A 31 -3.50 12.36 -2.34
N LYS A 32 -3.51 13.67 -2.08
CA LYS A 32 -4.18 14.65 -2.96
C LYS A 32 -3.53 14.71 -4.34
N VAL A 33 -2.21 14.74 -4.40
CA VAL A 33 -1.47 14.73 -5.67
C VAL A 33 -1.74 13.45 -6.46
N LEU A 34 -1.70 12.29 -5.79
CA LEU A 34 -1.97 11.02 -6.43
C LEU A 34 -3.38 10.98 -7.05
N LEU A 35 -4.40 11.36 -6.28
CA LEU A 35 -5.80 11.22 -6.71
C LEU A 35 -6.26 12.34 -7.66
N ASN A 36 -5.83 13.57 -7.42
CA ASN A 36 -6.35 14.72 -8.16
C ASN A 36 -5.51 15.08 -9.38
N ASP A 37 -4.22 14.73 -9.39
CA ASP A 37 -3.30 15.13 -10.45
C ASP A 37 -2.73 13.91 -11.20
N LEU A 38 -2.06 12.99 -10.50
CA LEU A 38 -1.29 11.92 -11.14
C LEU A 38 -2.17 10.90 -11.86
N ILE A 39 -3.16 10.31 -11.17
CA ILE A 39 -4.08 9.33 -11.78
C ILE A 39 -4.82 9.96 -12.97
N PRO A 40 -5.48 11.14 -12.84
CA PRO A 40 -6.13 11.77 -13.97
C PRO A 40 -5.19 12.13 -15.12
N MET A 41 -3.96 12.54 -14.82
CA MET A 41 -2.97 12.85 -15.85
C MET A 41 -2.59 11.60 -16.65
N VAL A 42 -2.32 10.48 -15.96
CA VAL A 42 -1.97 9.20 -16.60
C VAL A 42 -3.13 8.69 -17.46
N ASP A 43 -4.35 8.71 -16.93
CA ASP A 43 -5.54 8.21 -17.64
C ASP A 43 -5.89 9.08 -18.88
N ARG A 44 -5.57 10.37 -18.86
CA ARG A 44 -5.74 11.25 -20.05
C ARG A 44 -4.61 11.10 -21.07
N THR A 45 -3.40 10.75 -20.62
CA THR A 45 -2.20 10.77 -21.48
C THR A 45 -1.96 9.42 -22.15
N PHE A 46 -2.28 8.34 -21.46
CA PHE A 46 -2.01 6.97 -21.91
C PHE A 46 -3.30 6.20 -22.10
N ARG A 47 -3.26 5.18 -22.97
CA ARG A 47 -4.40 4.26 -23.16
C ARG A 47 -4.47 3.28 -21.99
N THR A 48 -5.03 3.73 -20.88
CA THR A 48 -5.24 2.93 -19.67
C THR A 48 -6.65 2.35 -19.65
N LEU A 49 -6.83 1.29 -18.88
CA LEU A 49 -8.13 0.86 -18.38
C LEU A 49 -8.28 1.50 -17.00
N SER A 50 -9.14 2.53 -16.91
CA SER A 50 -9.19 3.44 -15.76
C SER A 50 -10.05 2.94 -14.59
N ASP A 51 -10.59 1.72 -14.69
CA ASP A 51 -11.35 1.11 -13.61
C ASP A 51 -10.42 0.53 -12.52
N ARG A 52 -11.01 0.26 -11.37
CA ARG A 52 -10.29 -0.27 -10.20
C ARG A 52 -9.62 -1.63 -10.44
N ASP A 53 -10.21 -2.47 -11.29
CA ASP A 53 -9.73 -3.83 -11.53
C ASP A 53 -8.45 -3.85 -12.37
N HIS A 54 -8.11 -2.72 -12.98
CA HIS A 54 -6.89 -2.52 -13.75
C HIS A 54 -5.92 -1.54 -13.06
N ARG A 55 -6.14 -1.23 -11.78
CA ARG A 55 -5.24 -0.34 -11.03
C ARG A 55 -4.68 -1.02 -9.79
N ALA A 56 -3.35 -0.98 -9.68
CA ALA A 56 -2.59 -1.52 -8.56
C ALA A 56 -1.77 -0.39 -7.92
N MET A 57 -1.56 -0.48 -6.62
CA MET A 57 -0.61 0.36 -5.91
C MET A 57 0.32 -0.51 -5.08
N ALA A 58 1.62 -0.19 -5.13
CA ALA A 58 2.60 -0.83 -4.26
C ALA A 58 3.69 0.15 -3.86
N GLY A 59 4.24 -0.05 -2.68
CA GLY A 59 5.31 0.78 -2.18
C GLY A 59 6.25 0.05 -1.23
N LEU A 60 7.47 0.56 -1.11
CA LEU A 60 8.47 0.08 -0.18
C LEU A 60 8.57 1.01 1.03
N SER A 61 8.90 0.47 2.21
CA SER A 61 9.12 1.25 3.41
C SER A 61 7.94 2.22 3.69
N TRP A 62 8.19 3.51 3.76
CA TRP A 62 7.14 4.53 3.89
C TRP A 62 6.10 4.47 2.75
N GLY A 63 6.51 4.15 1.53
CA GLY A 63 5.60 3.92 0.40
C GLY A 63 4.64 2.74 0.62
N GLY A 64 5.03 1.75 1.40
CA GLY A 64 4.13 0.68 1.84
C GLY A 64 3.04 1.19 2.78
N HIS A 65 3.39 2.09 3.71
CA HIS A 65 2.42 2.79 4.55
C HIS A 65 1.45 3.63 3.71
N GLN A 66 1.97 4.45 2.79
CA GLN A 66 1.16 5.24 1.86
C GLN A 66 0.23 4.36 1.01
N THR A 67 0.70 3.17 0.59
CA THR A 67 -0.14 2.21 -0.15
C THR A 67 -1.33 1.77 0.69
N PHE A 68 -1.13 1.45 1.96
CA PHE A 68 -2.23 1.09 2.84
C PHE A 68 -3.19 2.25 3.06
N ASP A 69 -2.67 3.45 3.35
CA ASP A 69 -3.49 4.65 3.55
C ASP A 69 -4.37 4.95 2.34
N VAL A 70 -3.80 4.89 1.14
CA VAL A 70 -4.55 5.18 -0.09
C VAL A 70 -5.54 4.06 -0.41
N VAL A 71 -5.08 2.82 -0.48
CA VAL A 71 -5.93 1.72 -0.99
C VAL A 71 -7.08 1.42 -0.04
N PHE A 72 -6.86 1.39 1.27
CA PHE A 72 -7.92 1.07 2.23
C PHE A 72 -8.89 2.23 2.52
N THR A 73 -8.55 3.44 2.08
CA THR A 73 -9.49 4.58 2.05
C THR A 73 -10.16 4.76 0.68
N HIS A 74 -9.64 4.11 -0.38
CA HIS A 74 -10.15 4.18 -1.75
C HIS A 74 -10.21 2.81 -2.44
N LEU A 75 -10.92 1.87 -1.82
CA LEU A 75 -11.20 0.57 -2.41
C LEU A 75 -12.07 0.64 -3.68
N ASP A 76 -12.62 1.80 -4.00
CA ASP A 76 -13.30 2.11 -5.26
C ASP A 76 -12.33 2.38 -6.41
N LEU A 77 -11.05 2.68 -6.12
CA LEU A 77 -10.04 3.03 -7.12
C LEU A 77 -8.99 1.94 -7.36
N PHE A 78 -8.79 1.04 -6.40
CA PHE A 78 -7.72 0.03 -6.46
C PHE A 78 -8.23 -1.36 -6.12
N SER A 79 -7.74 -2.39 -6.83
CA SER A 79 -8.03 -3.80 -6.54
C SER A 79 -6.79 -4.62 -6.19
N TYR A 80 -5.60 -4.03 -6.22
CA TYR A 80 -4.34 -4.69 -5.91
C TYR A 80 -3.50 -3.78 -5.02
N ALA A 81 -2.98 -4.33 -3.93
CA ALA A 81 -2.13 -3.62 -2.98
C ALA A 81 -0.89 -4.43 -2.62
N GLY A 82 0.27 -3.78 -2.61
CA GLY A 82 1.54 -4.38 -2.20
C GLY A 82 2.33 -3.48 -1.24
N ALA A 83 2.76 -4.02 -0.10
CA ALA A 83 3.66 -3.33 0.82
C ALA A 83 4.94 -4.14 1.03
N PHE A 84 6.09 -3.55 0.71
CA PHE A 84 7.40 -4.16 0.82
C PHE A 84 8.17 -3.51 1.96
N SER A 85 8.40 -4.25 3.05
CA SER A 85 8.94 -3.72 4.30
C SER A 85 8.16 -2.47 4.74
N GLY A 86 6.84 -2.50 4.60
CA GLY A 86 5.99 -1.34 4.83
C GLY A 86 6.02 -0.90 6.30
N ALA A 87 6.26 0.38 6.53
CA ALA A 87 6.25 1.00 7.84
C ALA A 87 4.81 1.18 8.36
N ILE A 88 4.07 0.08 8.49
CA ILE A 88 2.65 0.07 8.88
C ILE A 88 2.56 -0.19 10.39
N PHE A 89 2.91 0.83 11.16
CA PHE A 89 2.94 0.74 12.61
C PHE A 89 1.59 1.08 13.24
N GLY A 90 1.26 0.38 14.33
CA GLY A 90 0.08 0.69 15.13
C GLY A 90 -1.25 0.46 14.42
N LEU A 91 -1.28 -0.38 13.37
CA LEU A 91 -2.52 -0.75 12.72
C LEU A 91 -3.38 -1.59 13.68
N ASP A 92 -4.54 -1.06 14.02
CA ASP A 92 -5.59 -1.77 14.73
C ASP A 92 -6.62 -2.25 13.70
N VAL A 93 -6.75 -3.56 13.55
CA VAL A 93 -7.69 -4.17 12.59
C VAL A 93 -9.16 -3.81 12.84
N ASN A 94 -9.50 -3.39 14.06
CA ASN A 94 -10.87 -3.03 14.43
C ASN A 94 -11.19 -1.54 14.22
N GLN A 95 -10.17 -0.68 14.13
CA GLN A 95 -10.35 0.77 14.13
C GLN A 95 -9.74 1.47 12.92
N THR A 96 -8.55 1.01 12.49
CA THR A 96 -7.82 1.67 11.42
C THR A 96 -8.62 1.60 10.10
N TYR A 97 -8.58 2.68 9.33
CA TYR A 97 -9.36 2.84 8.08
C TYR A 97 -10.86 2.59 8.28
N GLY A 98 -11.43 3.13 9.39
CA GLY A 98 -12.84 2.95 9.70
C GLY A 98 -13.23 1.52 10.05
N GLY A 99 -12.28 0.71 10.54
CA GLY A 99 -12.49 -0.68 10.91
C GLY A 99 -12.76 -1.59 9.73
N ILE A 100 -12.24 -1.27 8.54
CA ILE A 100 -12.50 -2.06 7.32
C ILE A 100 -12.07 -3.53 7.47
N PHE A 101 -11.00 -3.80 8.22
CA PHE A 101 -10.49 -5.17 8.41
C PHE A 101 -11.36 -6.01 9.34
N SER A 102 -12.26 -5.42 10.12
CA SER A 102 -13.30 -6.17 10.86
C SER A 102 -14.46 -6.62 9.96
N ARG A 103 -14.45 -6.21 8.70
CA ARG A 103 -15.35 -6.65 7.64
C ARG A 103 -14.61 -7.38 6.51
N PRO A 104 -14.00 -8.56 6.81
CA PRO A 104 -13.11 -9.23 5.85
C PRO A 104 -13.81 -9.65 4.56
N ALA A 105 -15.09 -9.95 4.58
CA ALA A 105 -15.87 -10.25 3.39
C ALA A 105 -15.89 -9.06 2.41
N GLU A 106 -15.99 -7.83 2.92
CA GLU A 106 -15.95 -6.61 2.11
C GLU A 106 -14.55 -6.42 1.50
N VAL A 107 -13.49 -6.48 2.32
CA VAL A 107 -12.10 -6.38 1.84
C VAL A 107 -11.82 -7.43 0.76
N ASN A 108 -12.16 -8.69 1.05
CA ASN A 108 -11.90 -9.82 0.16
C ASN A 108 -12.70 -9.79 -1.15
N SER A 109 -13.83 -9.12 -1.17
CA SER A 109 -14.62 -8.93 -2.40
C SER A 109 -14.08 -7.78 -3.26
N ARG A 110 -13.46 -6.80 -2.63
CA ARG A 110 -12.94 -5.62 -3.31
C ARG A 110 -11.48 -5.76 -3.73
N LEU A 111 -10.62 -6.35 -2.91
CA LEU A 111 -9.22 -6.59 -3.29
C LEU A 111 -9.06 -7.94 -3.97
N HIS A 112 -8.57 -7.93 -5.20
CA HIS A 112 -8.16 -9.13 -5.91
C HIS A 112 -6.85 -9.70 -5.36
N TYR A 113 -5.95 -8.82 -4.92
CA TYR A 113 -4.68 -9.24 -4.35
C TYR A 113 -4.15 -8.25 -3.32
N LEU A 114 -3.83 -8.76 -2.14
CA LEU A 114 -3.12 -8.05 -1.08
C LEU A 114 -1.83 -8.81 -0.77
N PHE A 115 -0.70 -8.11 -0.82
CA PHE A 115 0.62 -8.69 -0.61
C PHE A 115 1.44 -7.89 0.37
N LEU A 116 2.08 -8.59 1.32
CA LEU A 116 3.06 -8.02 2.22
C LEU A 116 4.36 -8.81 2.15
N GLY A 117 5.48 -8.11 1.94
CA GLY A 117 6.80 -8.73 1.92
C GLY A 117 7.79 -7.99 2.79
N CYS A 118 8.80 -8.73 3.31
CA CYS A 118 9.88 -8.17 4.12
C CYS A 118 11.16 -9.00 4.00
N GLY A 119 12.27 -8.49 4.53
CA GLY A 119 13.48 -9.26 4.76
C GLY A 119 13.37 -10.12 6.01
N SER A 120 14.13 -11.22 6.08
CA SER A 120 14.18 -12.04 7.28
C SER A 120 14.99 -11.42 8.42
N GLU A 121 15.86 -10.46 8.09
CA GLU A 121 16.78 -9.79 9.03
C GLU A 121 16.29 -8.38 9.40
N GLU A 122 15.01 -8.05 9.13
CA GLU A 122 14.40 -6.79 9.54
C GLU A 122 13.19 -7.04 10.44
N ASP A 123 12.99 -6.13 11.40
CA ASP A 123 11.82 -6.14 12.27
C ASP A 123 10.94 -4.89 12.04
N MET A 124 10.16 -4.94 10.97
CA MET A 124 9.19 -3.91 10.61
C MET A 124 7.74 -4.31 10.98
N GLY A 125 7.59 -5.37 11.77
CA GLY A 125 6.27 -5.85 12.20
C GLY A 125 5.43 -6.50 11.08
N THR A 126 5.99 -6.69 9.88
CA THR A 126 5.25 -7.23 8.72
C THR A 126 4.65 -8.59 9.00
N GLY A 127 5.42 -9.50 9.61
CA GLY A 127 4.94 -10.86 9.94
C GLY A 127 3.76 -10.83 10.93
N ARG A 128 3.82 -9.94 11.92
CA ARG A 128 2.72 -9.74 12.88
C ARG A 128 1.47 -9.20 12.19
N LEU A 129 1.63 -8.19 11.34
CA LEU A 129 0.52 -7.62 10.59
C LEU A 129 -0.16 -8.67 9.69
N VAL A 130 0.63 -9.50 8.99
CA VAL A 130 0.10 -10.62 8.19
C VAL A 130 -0.72 -11.58 9.06
N ALA A 131 -0.21 -11.94 10.25
CA ALA A 131 -0.92 -12.82 11.15
C ALA A 131 -2.23 -12.21 11.67
N ASP A 132 -2.23 -10.92 11.98
CA ASP A 132 -3.41 -10.20 12.47
C ASP A 132 -4.47 -10.07 11.39
N LEU A 133 -4.10 -9.73 10.15
CA LEU A 133 -5.01 -9.67 9.01
C LEU A 133 -5.63 -11.04 8.70
N ARG A 134 -4.82 -12.10 8.71
CA ARG A 134 -5.31 -13.48 8.49
C ARG A 134 -6.26 -13.92 9.60
N ARG A 135 -5.95 -13.58 10.86
CA ARG A 135 -6.84 -13.85 12.00
C ARG A 135 -8.17 -13.12 11.89
N ALA A 136 -8.16 -11.91 11.34
CA ALA A 136 -9.38 -11.16 11.03
C ALA A 136 -10.15 -11.72 9.82
N GLY A 137 -9.62 -12.71 9.09
CA GLY A 137 -10.24 -13.32 7.92
C GLY A 137 -9.93 -12.61 6.60
N VAL A 138 -8.99 -11.68 6.59
CA VAL A 138 -8.54 -10.99 5.36
C VAL A 138 -7.58 -11.89 4.59
N ARG A 139 -7.83 -12.06 3.30
CA ARG A 139 -6.91 -12.78 2.39
C ARG A 139 -5.68 -11.91 2.13
N VAL A 140 -4.54 -12.40 2.54
CA VAL A 140 -3.25 -11.72 2.34
C VAL A 140 -2.17 -12.75 2.04
N ASP A 141 -1.44 -12.51 0.95
CA ASP A 141 -0.23 -13.26 0.62
C ASP A 141 0.99 -12.57 1.23
N SER A 142 1.99 -13.37 1.55
CA SER A 142 3.20 -12.84 2.16
C SER A 142 4.46 -13.51 1.61
N TYR A 143 5.56 -12.76 1.60
CA TYR A 143 6.86 -13.22 1.18
C TYR A 143 7.95 -12.75 2.14
N VAL A 144 8.85 -13.65 2.52
CA VAL A 144 10.03 -13.33 3.32
C VAL A 144 11.28 -13.51 2.47
N SER A 145 12.02 -12.44 2.25
CA SER A 145 13.31 -12.45 1.57
C SER A 145 14.39 -12.91 2.53
N VAL A 146 14.77 -14.17 2.45
CA VAL A 146 15.76 -14.79 3.36
C VAL A 146 17.13 -14.14 3.21
N GLY A 147 17.77 -13.85 4.37
CA GLY A 147 19.11 -13.28 4.48
C GLY A 147 19.21 -11.81 4.02
N THR A 148 18.11 -11.07 4.08
CA THR A 148 18.11 -9.66 3.68
C THR A 148 17.46 -8.77 4.73
N HIS A 149 17.89 -7.50 4.75
CA HIS A 149 17.44 -6.45 5.65
C HIS A 149 16.46 -5.48 4.98
N HIS A 150 16.30 -4.30 5.55
CA HIS A 150 15.54 -3.17 4.98
C HIS A 150 16.31 -2.53 3.83
N GLU A 151 16.33 -3.17 2.67
CA GLU A 151 17.23 -2.85 1.57
C GLU A 151 16.65 -3.18 0.18
N TRP A 152 17.32 -2.67 -0.86
CA TRP A 152 16.90 -2.84 -2.25
C TRP A 152 16.78 -4.30 -2.70
N LEU A 153 17.60 -5.20 -2.19
CA LEU A 153 17.52 -6.63 -2.54
C LEU A 153 16.20 -7.23 -2.06
N THR A 154 15.78 -6.90 -0.82
CA THR A 154 14.48 -7.27 -0.27
C THR A 154 13.35 -6.79 -1.18
N TRP A 155 13.35 -5.50 -1.49
CA TRP A 155 12.24 -4.88 -2.24
C TRP A 155 12.14 -5.37 -3.68
N ARG A 156 13.28 -5.60 -4.35
CA ARG A 156 13.29 -6.22 -5.69
C ARG A 156 12.72 -7.63 -5.68
N ARG A 157 13.04 -8.44 -4.66
CA ARG A 157 12.50 -9.79 -4.50
C ARG A 157 11.00 -9.75 -4.20
N CYS A 158 10.55 -8.83 -3.35
CA CYS A 158 9.13 -8.60 -3.08
C CYS A 158 8.37 -8.18 -4.35
N LEU A 159 8.90 -7.23 -5.11
CA LEU A 159 8.32 -6.80 -6.38
C LEU A 159 8.22 -7.97 -7.38
N ARG A 160 9.28 -8.78 -7.48
CA ARG A 160 9.28 -9.98 -8.33
C ARG A 160 8.21 -11.00 -7.90
N ALA A 161 7.95 -11.14 -6.61
CA ALA A 161 6.91 -12.02 -6.10
C ALA A 161 5.51 -11.43 -6.33
N PHE A 162 5.35 -10.12 -6.23
CA PHE A 162 4.08 -9.41 -6.34
C PHE A 162 3.55 -9.30 -7.78
N VAL A 163 4.38 -8.83 -8.71
CA VAL A 163 3.98 -8.48 -10.09
C VAL A 163 3.29 -9.61 -10.86
N PRO A 164 3.70 -10.89 -10.75
CA PRO A 164 3.04 -11.98 -11.46
C PRO A 164 1.57 -12.20 -11.09
N HIS A 165 1.08 -11.62 -10.02
CA HIS A 165 -0.31 -11.75 -9.58
C HIS A 165 -1.22 -10.60 -10.01
N LEU A 166 -0.64 -9.55 -10.64
CA LEU A 166 -1.39 -8.39 -11.07
C LEU A 166 -2.19 -8.67 -12.34
N PHE A 167 -3.43 -8.19 -12.38
CA PHE A 167 -4.32 -8.17 -13.54
C PHE A 167 -4.56 -9.55 -14.16
N LYS A 168 -4.42 -10.59 -13.38
CA LYS A 168 -4.80 -11.96 -13.78
C LYS A 168 -6.22 -12.24 -13.30
N ARG A 169 -7.09 -12.53 -14.23
CA ARG A 169 -8.41 -13.12 -14.00
C ARG A 169 -8.39 -14.58 -14.39
#